data_bd02f9ac33a8a25c5ab115a0b20d32e8
#
_entry.id   bd02f9ac33a8a25c5ab115a0b20d32e8
#
_cell.length_a   1.000
_cell.length_b   1.000
_cell.length_c   1.000
_cell.angle_alpha   90.00
_cell.angle_beta   90.00
_cell.angle_gamma   90.00
#
_symmetry.space_group_name_H-M   'P 1'
#
loop_
_entity.id
_entity.type
_entity.pdbx_description
1 polymer ?
#
loop_
_entity_poly.entity_id
_entity_poly.type
_entity_poly.pdbx_seq_one_letter_code
_entity_poly.pdbx_strand_id
1 'polypeptide(L)'
;MSPPIPQTPPVNFALRRRVRNRSAAKHEQINFFCEEIAGRMFERLDYIKLEPRVILDLNCALGASSSKLAKRFPDALVIPCDPAFGLLRMHAAPKKLFSWFGKSLNRVCGEAHALPIAAKSVDLVWSNLFALSYDAPSIIRELKRVLKPGGLLMLSTLGPDTLKELRAAFSQVDSLSHIQPQVDMHDLGDMLAHEGFQTPVVDMEMVTLTYPDVKTLARDLRAAGASNLEATRRATKKKKNR
;
A
#
# COMPACT_ATOMS: atom_id res chain seq x y z
N MET A 1 -6.78 31.09 -1.65
CA MET A 1 -5.46 30.45 -1.76
C MET A 1 -5.54 29.20 -0.90
N SER A 2 -5.45 28.04 -1.53
CA SER A 2 -5.38 26.77 -0.77
C SER A 2 -4.09 26.74 0.05
N PRO A 3 -4.10 26.20 1.28
CA PRO A 3 -2.89 26.07 2.08
C PRO A 3 -1.84 25.24 1.32
N PRO A 4 -0.54 25.51 1.53
CA PRO A 4 0.50 24.73 0.87
C PRO A 4 0.39 23.26 1.30
N ILE A 5 0.45 22.34 0.32
CA ILE A 5 0.44 20.89 0.55
C ILE A 5 1.62 20.56 1.50
N PRO A 6 1.37 19.83 2.60
CA PRO A 6 2.44 19.45 3.52
C PRO A 6 3.58 18.76 2.79
N GLN A 7 4.79 19.30 2.91
CA GLN A 7 5.97 18.67 2.30
C GLN A 7 6.31 17.40 3.10
N THR A 8 6.05 16.26 2.52
CA THR A 8 6.52 14.98 3.09
C THR A 8 8.05 14.91 3.01
N PRO A 9 8.73 14.43 4.06
CA PRO A 9 10.17 14.32 4.03
C PRO A 9 10.64 13.38 2.91
N PRO A 10 11.79 13.66 2.27
CA PRO A 10 12.27 12.86 1.16
C PRO A 10 12.49 11.41 1.57
N VAL A 11 11.98 10.49 0.73
CA VAL A 11 12.01 9.05 0.98
C VAL A 11 13.19 8.40 0.28
N ASN A 12 13.81 7.47 0.99
CA ASN A 12 14.77 6.57 0.39
C ASN A 12 14.06 5.34 -0.20
N PHE A 13 13.62 5.42 -1.46
CA PHE A 13 12.94 4.33 -2.18
C PHE A 13 13.77 3.03 -2.22
N ALA A 14 15.10 3.13 -2.38
CA ALA A 14 15.96 1.96 -2.37
C ALA A 14 15.97 1.26 -0.99
N LEU A 15 15.96 2.03 0.09
CA LEU A 15 15.83 1.50 1.45
C LEU A 15 14.46 0.86 1.64
N ARG A 16 13.37 1.52 1.22
CA ARG A 16 12.00 1.00 1.28
C ARG A 16 11.89 -0.36 0.58
N ARG A 17 12.33 -0.44 -0.66
CA ARG A 17 12.35 -1.69 -1.43
C ARG A 17 13.17 -2.78 -0.74
N ARG A 18 14.33 -2.44 -0.17
CA ARG A 18 15.16 -3.38 0.58
C ARG A 18 14.48 -3.91 1.84
N VAL A 19 13.85 -3.02 2.61
CA VAL A 19 13.10 -3.39 3.83
C VAL A 19 11.94 -4.30 3.46
N ARG A 20 11.15 -3.93 2.46
CA ARG A 20 10.00 -4.71 1.98
C ARG A 20 10.42 -6.09 1.44
N ASN A 21 11.51 -6.19 0.70
CA ASN A 21 12.06 -7.49 0.27
C ASN A 21 12.50 -8.36 1.45
N ARG A 22 13.08 -7.78 2.50
CA ARG A 22 13.50 -8.52 3.70
C ARG A 22 12.31 -9.00 4.54
N SER A 23 11.22 -8.26 4.56
CA SER A 23 10.01 -8.64 5.27
C SER A 23 9.20 -9.70 4.53
N ALA A 24 9.46 -9.96 3.26
CA ALA A 24 8.68 -10.88 2.41
C ALA A 24 8.44 -12.25 3.06
N ALA A 25 9.50 -12.90 3.59
CA ALA A 25 9.40 -14.20 4.24
C ALA A 25 8.55 -14.23 5.53
N LYS A 26 8.25 -13.05 6.10
CA LYS A 26 7.46 -12.89 7.33
C LYS A 26 6.11 -12.22 7.07
N HIS A 27 5.82 -11.87 5.84
CA HIS A 27 4.62 -11.10 5.50
C HIS A 27 3.33 -11.84 5.84
N GLU A 28 3.33 -13.16 5.81
CA GLU A 28 2.19 -13.99 6.23
C GLU A 28 1.74 -13.70 7.67
N GLN A 29 2.64 -13.27 8.56
CA GLN A 29 2.32 -12.97 9.95
C GLN A 29 1.34 -11.81 10.11
N ILE A 30 1.28 -10.90 9.14
CA ILE A 30 0.37 -9.74 9.14
C ILE A 30 -0.78 -9.89 8.15
N ASN A 31 -0.90 -11.04 7.50
CA ASN A 31 -1.90 -11.26 6.47
C ASN A 31 -3.33 -11.08 6.99
N PHE A 32 -3.58 -11.47 8.26
CA PHE A 32 -4.87 -11.27 8.92
C PHE A 32 -5.34 -9.81 8.87
N PHE A 33 -4.43 -8.86 9.14
CA PHE A 33 -4.76 -7.43 9.11
C PHE A 33 -4.97 -6.94 7.67
N CYS A 34 -4.12 -7.37 6.75
CA CYS A 34 -4.29 -7.04 5.33
C CYS A 34 -5.60 -7.58 4.77
N GLU A 35 -6.01 -8.79 5.16
CA GLU A 35 -7.26 -9.41 4.73
C GLU A 35 -8.49 -8.73 5.32
N GLU A 36 -8.43 -8.31 6.60
CA GLU A 36 -9.49 -7.55 7.27
C GLU A 36 -9.77 -6.23 6.53
N ILE A 37 -8.73 -5.44 6.29
CA ILE A 37 -8.88 -4.16 5.58
C ILE A 37 -9.33 -4.38 4.13
N ALA A 38 -8.77 -5.37 3.44
CA ALA A 38 -9.23 -5.72 2.10
C ALA A 38 -10.70 -6.15 2.08
N GLY A 39 -11.17 -6.89 3.09
CA GLY A 39 -12.57 -7.28 3.25
C GLY A 39 -13.49 -6.05 3.26
N ARG A 40 -13.21 -5.08 4.11
CA ARG A 40 -13.94 -3.80 4.20
C ARG A 40 -13.93 -3.03 2.88
N MET A 41 -12.80 -3.02 2.18
CA MET A 41 -12.72 -2.41 0.84
C MET A 41 -13.59 -3.15 -0.18
N PHE A 42 -13.65 -4.48 -0.13
CA PHE A 42 -14.52 -5.27 -1.03
C PHE A 42 -16.00 -5.02 -0.76
N GLU A 43 -16.41 -4.86 0.50
CA GLU A 43 -17.79 -4.48 0.87
C GLU A 43 -18.17 -3.12 0.25
N ARG A 44 -17.28 -2.13 0.30
CA ARG A 44 -17.51 -0.83 -0.36
C ARG A 44 -17.60 -0.95 -1.87
N LEU A 45 -16.80 -1.84 -2.46
CA LEU A 45 -16.85 -2.10 -3.90
C LEU A 45 -18.19 -2.71 -4.35
N ASP A 46 -18.95 -3.37 -3.44
CA ASP A 46 -20.27 -3.93 -3.74
C ASP A 46 -21.31 -2.86 -4.08
N TYR A 47 -21.14 -1.65 -3.60
CA TYR A 47 -22.01 -0.51 -3.89
C TYR A 47 -21.67 0.21 -5.19
N ILE A 48 -20.56 -0.17 -5.87
CA ILE A 48 -20.08 0.47 -7.09
C ILE A 48 -20.36 -0.43 -8.28
N LYS A 49 -21.17 0.08 -9.21
CA LYS A 49 -21.42 -0.62 -10.48
C LYS A 49 -20.20 -0.45 -11.39
N LEU A 50 -19.42 -1.52 -11.53
CA LEU A 50 -18.16 -1.51 -12.29
C LEU A 50 -17.97 -2.81 -13.06
N GLU A 51 -17.58 -2.71 -14.34
CA GLU A 51 -17.22 -3.84 -15.21
C GLU A 51 -15.82 -3.63 -15.78
N PRO A 52 -14.76 -3.77 -14.95
CA PRO A 52 -13.41 -3.48 -15.36
C PRO A 52 -12.87 -4.55 -16.33
N ARG A 53 -12.10 -4.13 -17.33
CA ARG A 53 -11.35 -5.01 -18.21
C ARG A 53 -9.89 -5.18 -17.76
N VAL A 54 -9.33 -4.13 -17.16
CA VAL A 54 -7.96 -4.13 -16.64
C VAL A 54 -7.95 -3.59 -15.22
N ILE A 55 -7.44 -4.37 -14.29
CA ILE A 55 -7.32 -4.05 -12.87
C ILE A 55 -5.84 -4.05 -12.50
N LEU A 56 -5.35 -2.96 -11.94
CA LEU A 56 -4.03 -2.88 -11.33
C LEU A 56 -4.17 -3.09 -9.82
N ASP A 57 -3.66 -4.22 -9.30
CA ASP A 57 -3.53 -4.45 -7.85
C ASP A 57 -2.15 -3.96 -7.41
N LEU A 58 -2.11 -2.70 -6.99
CA LEU A 58 -0.88 -2.01 -6.61
C LEU A 58 -0.51 -2.31 -5.17
N ASN A 59 0.78 -2.59 -4.94
CA ASN A 59 1.31 -3.00 -3.65
C ASN A 59 0.73 -4.35 -3.18
N CYS A 60 0.55 -5.26 -4.13
CA CYS A 60 -0.21 -6.50 -4.02
C CYS A 60 0.33 -7.51 -2.98
N ALA A 61 1.54 -7.32 -2.48
CA ALA A 61 2.20 -8.20 -1.50
C ALA A 61 2.15 -9.69 -1.93
N LEU A 62 1.51 -10.55 -1.13
CA LEU A 62 1.36 -11.99 -1.42
C LEU A 62 0.16 -12.30 -2.35
N GLY A 63 -0.60 -11.30 -2.80
CA GLY A 63 -1.62 -11.43 -3.82
C GLY A 63 -2.98 -11.92 -3.35
N ALA A 64 -3.30 -11.78 -2.08
CA ALA A 64 -4.62 -12.12 -1.56
C ALA A 64 -5.73 -11.32 -2.26
N SER A 65 -5.53 -9.99 -2.40
CA SER A 65 -6.45 -9.11 -3.15
C SER A 65 -6.51 -9.47 -4.63
N SER A 66 -5.37 -9.71 -5.28
CA SER A 66 -5.32 -10.11 -6.70
C SER A 66 -6.19 -11.34 -6.97
N SER A 67 -6.13 -12.33 -6.09
CA SER A 67 -6.90 -13.57 -6.22
C SER A 67 -8.40 -13.33 -6.05
N LYS A 68 -8.80 -12.47 -5.09
CA LYS A 68 -10.20 -12.09 -4.87
C LYS A 68 -10.74 -11.26 -6.05
N LEU A 69 -9.96 -10.30 -6.55
CA LEU A 69 -10.31 -9.49 -7.73
C LEU A 69 -10.50 -10.35 -8.98
N ALA A 70 -9.60 -11.31 -9.23
CA ALA A 70 -9.72 -12.22 -10.37
C ALA A 70 -10.96 -13.15 -10.29
N LYS A 71 -11.40 -13.51 -9.08
CA LYS A 71 -12.63 -14.27 -8.88
C LYS A 71 -13.87 -13.41 -9.10
N ARG A 72 -13.84 -12.17 -8.62
CA ARG A 72 -14.95 -11.22 -8.74
C ARG A 72 -15.17 -10.74 -10.17
N PHE A 73 -14.08 -10.52 -10.90
CA PHE A 73 -14.09 -10.02 -12.27
C PHE A 73 -13.39 -11.02 -13.21
N PRO A 74 -14.05 -12.14 -13.56
CA PRO A 74 -13.41 -13.25 -14.29
C PRO A 74 -12.95 -12.86 -15.69
N ASP A 75 -13.56 -11.84 -16.29
CA ASP A 75 -13.21 -11.31 -17.63
C ASP A 75 -12.13 -10.24 -17.59
N ALA A 76 -11.75 -9.76 -16.39
CA ALA A 76 -10.72 -8.75 -16.24
C ALA A 76 -9.32 -9.35 -16.27
N LEU A 77 -8.38 -8.60 -16.83
CA LEU A 77 -6.96 -8.80 -16.63
C LEU A 77 -6.55 -8.16 -15.31
N VAL A 78 -6.23 -8.95 -14.29
CA VAL A 78 -5.65 -8.46 -13.04
C VAL A 78 -4.13 -8.42 -13.17
N ILE A 79 -3.53 -7.26 -12.89
CA ILE A 79 -2.08 -7.01 -12.94
C ILE A 79 -1.59 -6.76 -11.51
N PRO A 80 -1.02 -7.78 -10.83
CA PRO A 80 -0.35 -7.58 -9.55
C PRO A 80 0.94 -6.77 -9.73
N CYS A 81 1.09 -5.71 -8.95
CA CYS A 81 2.26 -4.83 -8.97
C CYS A 81 2.81 -4.60 -7.57
N ASP A 82 4.11 -4.83 -7.39
CA ASP A 82 4.80 -4.56 -6.13
C ASP A 82 6.26 -4.19 -6.38
N PRO A 83 6.86 -3.22 -5.66
CA PRO A 83 8.27 -2.90 -5.79
C PRO A 83 9.20 -3.98 -5.22
N ALA A 84 8.69 -4.88 -4.38
CA ALA A 84 9.45 -5.94 -3.76
C ALA A 84 9.38 -7.24 -4.57
N PHE A 85 10.39 -7.50 -5.38
CA PHE A 85 10.48 -8.72 -6.18
C PHE A 85 10.36 -10.02 -5.35
N GLY A 86 10.86 -9.99 -4.09
CA GLY A 86 10.72 -11.11 -3.16
C GLY A 86 9.26 -11.47 -2.86
N LEU A 87 8.38 -10.47 -2.69
CA LEU A 87 6.94 -10.68 -2.50
C LEU A 87 6.29 -11.23 -3.77
N LEU A 88 6.60 -10.65 -4.92
CA LEU A 88 6.07 -11.13 -6.20
C LEU A 88 6.45 -12.58 -6.51
N ARG A 89 7.65 -13.03 -6.10
CA ARG A 89 8.04 -14.43 -6.24
C ARG A 89 7.20 -15.38 -5.37
N MET A 90 6.82 -14.92 -4.16
CA MET A 90 6.00 -15.67 -3.21
C MET A 90 4.50 -15.55 -3.53
N HIS A 91 4.11 -14.59 -4.34
CA HIS A 91 2.74 -14.35 -4.74
C HIS A 91 2.11 -15.64 -5.28
N ALA A 92 1.08 -16.14 -4.61
CA ALA A 92 0.39 -17.36 -5.00
C ALA A 92 -0.28 -17.16 -6.35
N ALA A 93 0.25 -17.81 -7.39
CA ALA A 93 -0.52 -17.97 -8.61
C ALA A 93 -1.76 -18.82 -8.30
N PRO A 94 -2.96 -18.46 -8.80
CA PRO A 94 -4.10 -19.34 -8.66
C PRO A 94 -3.72 -20.69 -9.25
N LYS A 95 -3.75 -21.75 -8.41
CA LYS A 95 -3.52 -23.14 -8.84
C LYS A 95 -4.72 -23.57 -9.69
N LYS A 96 -4.80 -23.15 -10.93
CA LYS A 96 -5.65 -23.82 -11.91
C LYS A 96 -4.88 -25.04 -12.41
N LEU A 97 -5.17 -26.18 -11.80
CA LEU A 97 -4.57 -27.48 -12.11
C LEU A 97 -4.86 -27.96 -13.56
N PHE A 98 -5.77 -27.29 -14.27
CA PHE A 98 -6.17 -27.58 -15.63
C PHE A 98 -6.53 -26.30 -16.39
N SER A 99 -5.55 -25.51 -16.77
CA SER A 99 -5.78 -24.41 -17.71
C SER A 99 -4.81 -24.53 -18.88
N TRP A 100 -5.21 -25.27 -19.89
CA TRP A 100 -4.56 -25.23 -21.21
C TRP A 100 -4.57 -23.81 -21.82
N PHE A 101 -5.44 -22.92 -21.29
CA PHE A 101 -5.53 -21.49 -21.62
C PHE A 101 -5.45 -20.61 -20.36
N GLY A 102 -4.60 -20.96 -19.39
CA GLY A 102 -4.44 -20.18 -18.18
C GLY A 102 -3.85 -18.81 -18.49
N LYS A 103 -4.64 -17.72 -18.32
CA LYS A 103 -4.09 -16.37 -18.27
C LYS A 103 -3.05 -16.34 -17.14
N SER A 104 -1.77 -16.31 -17.50
CA SER A 104 -0.69 -16.09 -16.55
C SER A 104 -0.90 -14.71 -15.94
N LEU A 105 -0.91 -14.59 -14.61
CA LEU A 105 -0.88 -13.29 -13.96
C LEU A 105 0.47 -12.65 -14.30
N ASN A 106 0.46 -11.67 -15.18
CA ASN A 106 1.64 -10.87 -15.51
C ASN A 106 1.98 -9.99 -14.33
N ARG A 107 2.86 -10.48 -13.45
CA ARG A 107 3.32 -9.73 -12.28
C ARG A 107 4.26 -8.63 -12.71
N VAL A 108 4.05 -7.44 -12.21
CA VAL A 108 4.85 -6.27 -12.54
C VAL A 108 5.67 -5.83 -11.32
N CYS A 109 6.98 -5.75 -11.47
CA CYS A 109 7.83 -5.15 -10.45
C CYS A 109 8.00 -3.66 -10.78
N GLY A 110 7.36 -2.79 -9.97
CA GLY A 110 7.34 -1.36 -10.25
C GLY A 110 7.11 -0.51 -9.00
N GLU A 111 7.64 0.70 -9.02
CA GLU A 111 7.41 1.71 -7.98
C GLU A 111 6.15 2.52 -8.31
N ALA A 112 5.38 2.87 -7.28
CA ALA A 112 4.09 3.53 -7.47
C ALA A 112 4.18 4.95 -8.06
N HIS A 113 5.31 5.61 -7.91
CA HIS A 113 5.57 6.93 -8.49
C HIS A 113 6.06 6.88 -9.95
N ALA A 114 6.37 5.67 -10.48
CA ALA A 114 6.86 5.44 -11.83
C ALA A 114 6.45 4.03 -12.31
N LEU A 115 5.17 3.87 -12.61
CA LEU A 115 4.60 2.58 -13.00
C LEU A 115 4.96 2.23 -14.44
N PRO A 116 5.48 1.03 -14.72
CA PRO A 116 5.71 0.56 -16.08
C PRO A 116 4.39 0.10 -16.75
N ILE A 117 3.39 0.98 -16.69
CA ILE A 117 2.02 0.77 -17.19
C ILE A 117 1.69 1.93 -18.13
N ALA A 118 1.07 1.62 -19.25
CA ALA A 118 0.66 2.64 -20.22
C ALA A 118 -0.35 3.63 -19.62
N ALA A 119 -0.31 4.88 -20.08
CA ALA A 119 -1.29 5.88 -19.69
C ALA A 119 -2.70 5.46 -20.14
N LYS A 120 -3.72 5.79 -19.34
CA LYS A 120 -5.14 5.57 -19.66
C LYS A 120 -5.45 4.13 -20.09
N SER A 121 -4.85 3.14 -19.41
CA SER A 121 -4.99 1.73 -19.77
C SER A 121 -5.70 0.88 -18.71
N VAL A 122 -5.90 1.42 -17.50
CA VAL A 122 -6.44 0.70 -16.34
C VAL A 122 -7.85 1.20 -16.01
N ASP A 123 -8.79 0.28 -15.78
CA ASP A 123 -10.17 0.62 -15.39
C ASP A 123 -10.34 0.74 -13.88
N LEU A 124 -9.60 -0.06 -13.11
CA LEU A 124 -9.59 -0.04 -11.64
C LEU A 124 -8.15 -0.11 -11.13
N VAL A 125 -7.76 0.87 -10.34
CA VAL A 125 -6.59 0.74 -9.45
C VAL A 125 -7.10 0.36 -8.07
N TRP A 126 -6.66 -0.80 -7.60
CA TRP A 126 -6.87 -1.29 -6.25
C TRP A 126 -5.56 -1.23 -5.48
N SER A 127 -5.57 -0.69 -4.26
CA SER A 127 -4.38 -0.71 -3.41
C SER A 127 -4.76 -0.77 -1.94
N ASN A 128 -4.39 -1.87 -1.29
CA ASN A 128 -4.69 -2.11 0.12
C ASN A 128 -3.49 -1.74 1.00
N LEU A 129 -3.75 -0.96 2.06
CA LEU A 129 -2.75 -0.48 3.04
C LEU A 129 -1.53 0.18 2.38
N PHE A 130 -1.80 1.07 1.44
CA PHE A 130 -0.77 1.75 0.69
C PHE A 130 -0.11 2.86 1.52
N ALA A 131 1.20 2.86 1.61
CA ALA A 131 1.94 3.89 2.34
C ALA A 131 2.10 5.15 1.47
N LEU A 132 1.10 6.03 1.48
CA LEU A 132 1.11 7.33 0.77
C LEU A 132 2.06 8.36 1.40
N SER A 133 2.42 8.19 2.65
CA SER A 133 3.25 9.11 3.42
C SER A 133 4.65 9.40 2.83
N TYR A 134 5.01 8.72 1.74
CA TYR A 134 6.34 8.85 1.15
C TYR A 134 6.45 9.91 0.05
N ASP A 135 5.48 9.99 -0.83
CA ASP A 135 5.44 10.93 -1.94
C ASP A 135 4.03 10.92 -2.55
N ALA A 136 3.04 11.29 -1.74
CA ALA A 136 1.65 11.24 -2.13
C ALA A 136 1.36 11.98 -3.45
N PRO A 137 1.84 13.21 -3.67
CA PRO A 137 1.55 13.93 -4.91
C PRO A 137 2.03 13.21 -6.17
N SER A 138 3.29 12.73 -6.19
CA SER A 138 3.83 12.02 -7.36
C SER A 138 3.10 10.70 -7.60
N ILE A 139 2.77 9.99 -6.53
CA ILE A 139 2.03 8.73 -6.60
C ILE A 139 0.62 8.98 -7.14
N ILE A 140 -0.13 9.94 -6.61
CA ILE A 140 -1.50 10.25 -7.03
C ILE A 140 -1.52 10.66 -8.51
N ARG A 141 -0.56 11.47 -8.95
CA ARG A 141 -0.40 11.86 -10.36
C ARG A 141 -0.15 10.64 -11.26
N GLU A 142 0.67 9.70 -10.82
CA GLU A 142 0.98 8.48 -11.56
C GLU A 142 -0.24 7.55 -11.64
N LEU A 143 -1.01 7.42 -10.54
CA LEU A 143 -2.27 6.69 -10.54
C LEU A 143 -3.29 7.31 -11.51
N LYS A 144 -3.38 8.64 -11.52
CA LYS A 144 -4.22 9.36 -12.49
C LYS A 144 -3.76 9.13 -13.94
N ARG A 145 -2.46 9.09 -14.18
CA ARG A 145 -1.91 8.84 -15.52
C ARG A 145 -2.32 7.48 -16.08
N VAL A 146 -2.26 6.42 -15.26
CA VAL A 146 -2.56 5.06 -15.72
C VAL A 146 -4.06 4.77 -15.83
N LEU A 147 -4.90 5.44 -15.02
CA LEU A 147 -6.34 5.28 -15.06
C LEU A 147 -6.94 5.85 -16.35
N LYS A 148 -7.89 5.11 -16.91
CA LYS A 148 -8.75 5.60 -17.98
C LYS A 148 -9.64 6.76 -17.49
N PRO A 149 -10.12 7.65 -18.38
CA PRO A 149 -11.24 8.52 -18.04
C PRO A 149 -12.42 7.69 -17.51
N GLY A 150 -12.96 8.08 -16.35
CA GLY A 150 -14.03 7.32 -15.67
C GLY A 150 -13.55 6.07 -14.92
N GLY A 151 -12.26 5.76 -14.92
CA GLY A 151 -11.69 4.67 -14.13
C GLY A 151 -11.73 4.96 -12.63
N LEU A 152 -11.83 3.90 -11.83
CA LEU A 152 -11.96 3.96 -10.38
C LEU A 152 -10.58 3.80 -9.69
N LEU A 153 -10.30 4.70 -8.75
CA LEU A 153 -9.24 4.51 -7.77
C LEU A 153 -9.87 4.05 -6.44
N MET A 154 -9.45 2.90 -5.95
CA MET A 154 -9.87 2.38 -4.65
C MET A 154 -8.64 2.01 -3.83
N LEU A 155 -8.41 2.75 -2.77
CA LEU A 155 -7.22 2.55 -1.92
C LEU A 155 -7.56 2.68 -0.44
N SER A 156 -6.82 1.96 0.39
CA SER A 156 -6.74 2.19 1.83
C SER A 156 -5.32 2.60 2.22
N THR A 157 -5.22 3.44 3.23
CA THR A 157 -3.96 3.90 3.81
C THR A 157 -4.10 4.02 5.32
N LEU A 158 -2.98 4.17 6.01
CA LEU A 158 -2.97 4.42 7.44
C LEU A 158 -3.12 5.92 7.70
N GLY A 159 -3.88 6.29 8.73
CA GLY A 159 -4.09 7.68 9.14
C GLY A 159 -3.14 8.15 10.23
N PRO A 160 -3.17 9.45 10.60
CA PRO A 160 -2.25 10.06 11.56
C PRO A 160 -2.27 9.43 12.96
N ASP A 161 -3.42 8.91 13.39
CA ASP A 161 -3.58 8.27 14.70
C ASP A 161 -3.04 6.83 14.76
N THR A 162 -2.57 6.30 13.64
CA THR A 162 -1.97 4.97 13.61
C THR A 162 -0.76 4.91 14.54
N LEU A 163 -0.75 3.90 15.45
CA LEU A 163 0.31 3.67 16.44
C LEU A 163 0.56 4.89 17.36
N LYS A 164 -0.47 5.66 17.70
CA LYS A 164 -0.36 6.86 18.56
C LYS A 164 0.22 6.54 19.94
N GLU A 165 -0.14 5.39 20.53
CA GLU A 165 0.39 4.94 21.82
C GLU A 165 1.89 4.65 21.72
N LEU A 166 2.33 4.01 20.66
CA LEU A 166 3.74 3.73 20.42
C LEU A 166 4.53 5.01 20.17
N ARG A 167 3.95 5.97 19.44
CA ARG A 167 4.55 7.30 19.22
C ARG A 167 4.69 8.06 20.54
N ALA A 168 3.67 8.05 21.38
CA ALA A 168 3.71 8.67 22.71
C ALA A 168 4.76 8.03 23.62
N ALA A 169 4.94 6.70 23.56
CA ALA A 169 5.97 6.01 24.33
C ALA A 169 7.40 6.39 23.85
N PHE A 170 7.64 6.47 22.55
CA PHE A 170 8.96 6.86 22.03
C PHE A 170 9.30 8.33 22.32
N SER A 171 8.33 9.25 22.30
CA SER A 171 8.58 10.66 22.59
C SER A 171 9.08 10.91 24.02
N GLN A 172 8.90 9.96 24.94
CA GLN A 172 9.47 10.02 26.30
C GLN A 172 10.92 9.55 26.34
N VAL A 173 11.43 8.92 25.30
CA VAL A 173 12.79 8.36 25.24
C VAL A 173 13.74 9.30 24.52
N ASP A 174 13.32 9.83 23.37
CA ASP A 174 14.11 10.76 22.56
C ASP A 174 13.21 11.63 21.66
N SER A 175 13.82 12.57 20.94
CA SER A 175 13.14 13.47 19.99
C SER A 175 13.13 12.94 18.53
N LEU A 176 13.53 11.68 18.32
CA LEU A 176 13.59 11.11 16.96
C LEU A 176 12.23 10.61 16.51
N SER A 177 11.97 10.73 15.22
CA SER A 177 10.80 10.08 14.61
C SER A 177 11.03 8.58 14.47
N HIS A 178 10.29 7.79 15.23
CA HIS A 178 10.36 6.32 15.19
C HIS A 178 9.27 5.71 14.30
N ILE A 179 8.19 6.47 14.08
CA ILE A 179 7.02 6.05 13.32
C ILE A 179 6.86 7.02 12.14
N GLN A 180 6.69 6.47 10.96
CA GLN A 180 6.46 7.25 9.74
C GLN A 180 5.20 8.13 9.91
N PRO A 181 5.27 9.43 9.65
CA PRO A 181 4.07 10.28 9.56
C PRO A 181 3.11 9.76 8.49
N GLN A 182 1.83 9.83 8.76
CA GLN A 182 0.79 9.45 7.80
C GLN A 182 0.06 10.69 7.29
N VAL A 183 -0.49 10.60 6.08
CA VAL A 183 -1.28 11.67 5.48
C VAL A 183 -2.65 11.72 6.14
N ASP A 184 -3.12 12.91 6.47
CA ASP A 184 -4.49 13.12 6.94
C ASP A 184 -5.50 12.89 5.81
N MET A 185 -6.72 12.48 6.16
CA MET A 185 -7.76 12.18 5.17
C MET A 185 -8.20 13.42 4.39
N HIS A 186 -8.22 14.62 5.02
CA HIS A 186 -8.59 15.85 4.34
C HIS A 186 -7.51 16.25 3.34
N ASP A 187 -6.23 16.19 3.75
CA ASP A 187 -5.09 16.44 2.85
C ASP A 187 -5.10 15.46 1.67
N LEU A 188 -5.43 14.19 1.92
CA LEU A 188 -5.54 13.19 0.86
C LEU A 188 -6.68 13.53 -0.12
N GLY A 189 -7.85 13.92 0.40
CA GLY A 189 -8.99 14.35 -0.41
C GLY A 189 -8.64 15.55 -1.30
N ASP A 190 -7.98 16.55 -0.72
CA ASP A 190 -7.53 17.76 -1.42
C ASP A 190 -6.50 17.44 -2.51
N MET A 191 -5.52 16.57 -2.22
CA MET A 191 -4.55 16.12 -3.22
C MET A 191 -5.21 15.37 -4.37
N LEU A 192 -6.17 14.50 -4.11
CA LEU A 192 -6.94 13.79 -5.13
C LEU A 192 -7.72 14.77 -6.02
N ALA A 193 -8.42 15.74 -5.41
CA ALA A 193 -9.15 16.76 -6.14
C ALA A 193 -8.23 17.64 -6.99
N HIS A 194 -7.08 18.03 -6.45
CA HIS A 194 -6.07 18.84 -7.16
C HIS A 194 -5.52 18.12 -8.40
N GLU A 195 -5.29 16.82 -8.33
CA GLU A 195 -4.84 16.00 -9.47
C GLU A 195 -6.01 15.60 -10.40
N GLY A 196 -7.21 16.16 -10.19
CA GLY A 196 -8.36 16.04 -11.08
C GLY A 196 -9.13 14.72 -10.95
N PHE A 197 -9.08 14.05 -9.80
CA PHE A 197 -10.05 13.02 -9.47
C PHE A 197 -11.39 13.67 -9.16
N GLN A 198 -12.45 13.14 -9.77
CA GLN A 198 -13.80 13.67 -9.56
C GLN A 198 -14.42 13.04 -8.32
N THR A 199 -15.05 13.86 -7.49
CA THR A 199 -15.80 13.45 -6.30
C THR A 199 -15.09 12.38 -5.44
N PRO A 200 -13.87 12.66 -4.92
CA PRO A 200 -13.22 11.71 -4.04
C PRO A 200 -14.08 11.52 -2.78
N VAL A 201 -14.34 10.26 -2.44
CA VAL A 201 -15.01 9.88 -1.20
C VAL A 201 -13.94 9.32 -0.28
N VAL A 202 -13.75 9.96 0.85
CA VAL A 202 -12.76 9.54 1.87
C VAL A 202 -13.50 9.26 3.16
N ASP A 203 -13.29 8.10 3.74
CA ASP A 203 -13.79 7.74 5.06
C ASP A 203 -12.66 7.23 5.95
N MET A 204 -12.89 7.21 7.26
CA MET A 204 -11.93 6.76 8.26
C MET A 204 -12.59 5.78 9.23
N GLU A 205 -11.89 4.70 9.50
CA GLU A 205 -12.26 3.75 10.54
C GLU A 205 -11.12 3.54 11.53
N MET A 206 -11.45 3.43 12.80
CA MET A 206 -10.49 3.10 13.85
C MET A 206 -10.47 1.58 14.04
N VAL A 207 -9.34 0.95 13.72
CA VAL A 207 -9.13 -0.48 13.94
C VAL A 207 -8.16 -0.69 15.09
N THR A 208 -8.64 -1.33 16.16
CA THR A 208 -7.83 -1.60 17.35
C THR A 208 -7.24 -3.01 17.30
N LEU A 209 -5.91 -3.10 17.39
CA LEU A 209 -5.18 -4.36 17.52
C LEU A 209 -4.61 -4.46 18.93
N THR A 210 -4.90 -5.56 19.62
CA THR A 210 -4.36 -5.82 20.95
C THR A 210 -3.26 -6.87 20.88
N TYR A 211 -2.20 -6.66 21.65
CA TYR A 211 -1.04 -7.55 21.69
C TYR A 211 -0.74 -8.00 23.13
N PRO A 212 -0.36 -9.26 23.34
CA PRO A 212 -0.03 -9.77 24.68
C PRO A 212 1.25 -9.13 25.24
N ASP A 213 2.15 -8.70 24.37
CA ASP A 213 3.42 -8.06 24.74
C ASP A 213 4.01 -7.22 23.59
N VAL A 214 4.94 -6.33 23.96
CA VAL A 214 5.63 -5.43 23.02
C VAL A 214 6.50 -6.18 21.99
N LYS A 215 7.00 -7.36 22.32
CA LYS A 215 7.86 -8.13 21.40
C LYS A 215 7.03 -8.66 20.23
N THR A 216 5.80 -9.10 20.50
CA THR A 216 4.84 -9.55 19.48
C THR A 216 4.46 -8.39 18.56
N LEU A 217 4.08 -7.23 19.12
CA LEU A 217 3.84 -6.01 18.35
C LEU A 217 5.05 -5.66 17.46
N ALA A 218 6.25 -5.60 18.03
CA ALA A 218 7.47 -5.26 17.30
C ALA A 218 7.80 -6.28 16.19
N ARG A 219 7.46 -7.55 16.38
CA ARG A 219 7.62 -8.60 15.36
C ARG A 219 6.69 -8.34 14.17
N ASP A 220 5.42 -8.03 14.42
CA ASP A 220 4.43 -7.81 13.38
C ASP A 220 4.69 -6.50 12.61
N LEU A 221 5.10 -5.44 13.30
CA LEU A 221 5.55 -4.20 12.65
C LEU A 221 6.75 -4.43 11.72
N ARG A 222 7.70 -5.29 12.12
CA ARG A 222 8.83 -5.66 11.24
C ARG A 222 8.38 -6.52 10.05
N ALA A 223 7.40 -7.39 10.25
CA ALA A 223 6.81 -8.19 9.18
C ALA A 223 6.06 -7.33 8.17
N ALA A 224 5.37 -6.28 8.65
CA ALA A 224 4.74 -5.26 7.81
C ALA A 224 5.75 -4.40 7.02
N GLY A 225 7.03 -4.44 7.37
CA GLY A 225 8.01 -3.50 6.84
C GLY A 225 7.80 -2.07 7.36
N ALA A 226 7.09 -1.93 8.48
CA ALA A 226 6.80 -0.66 9.12
C ALA A 226 8.05 -0.14 9.84
N SER A 227 8.95 0.45 9.09
CA SER A 227 10.16 1.11 9.58
C SER A 227 10.11 2.56 9.15
N ASN A 228 10.67 3.46 9.98
CA ASN A 228 10.88 4.82 9.52
C ASN A 228 11.91 4.81 8.37
N LEU A 229 11.47 5.24 7.20
CA LEU A 229 12.23 5.21 5.94
C LEU A 229 12.67 6.61 5.50
N GLU A 230 12.57 7.62 6.37
CA GLU A 230 13.06 8.96 6.07
C GLU A 230 14.54 8.94 5.66
N ALA A 231 14.88 9.72 4.64
CA ALA A 231 16.25 9.79 4.14
C ALA A 231 17.21 10.36 5.20
N THR A 232 16.70 11.18 6.13
CA THR A 232 17.45 11.82 7.22
C THR A 232 17.68 10.91 8.43
N ARG A 233 17.11 9.71 8.47
CA ARG A 233 17.26 8.78 9.58
C ARG A 233 18.75 8.45 9.80
N ARG A 234 19.25 8.69 11.03
CA ARG A 234 20.57 8.22 11.43
C ARG A 234 20.60 6.68 11.41
N ALA A 235 21.47 6.11 10.57
CA ALA A 235 21.77 4.68 10.63
C ALA A 235 22.30 4.37 12.03
N THR A 236 21.56 3.57 12.80
CA THR A 236 22.04 3.04 14.07
C THR A 236 23.32 2.25 13.80
N LYS A 237 24.47 2.79 14.18
CA LYS A 237 25.74 2.07 14.10
C LYS A 237 25.57 0.78 14.92
N LYS A 238 25.55 -0.38 14.26
CA LYS A 238 25.74 -1.65 14.96
C LYS A 238 27.03 -1.51 15.76
N LYS A 239 26.95 -1.44 17.10
CA LYS A 239 28.10 -1.69 17.94
C LYS A 239 28.60 -3.08 17.57
N LYS A 240 29.70 -3.18 16.84
CA LYS A 240 30.51 -4.37 16.78
C LYS A 240 31.05 -4.56 18.20
N ASN A 241 30.46 -5.46 18.97
CA ASN A 241 31.14 -6.00 20.12
C ASN A 241 32.37 -6.73 19.58
N ARG A 242 33.53 -6.20 19.92
CA ARG A 242 34.81 -6.92 19.87
C ARG A 242 34.87 -7.86 21.05
#